data_a29d0f974a59915196f433a05624af04
#
_entry.id   a29d0f974a59915196f433a05624af04
#
_cell.length_a   1.000
_cell.length_b   1.000
_cell.length_c   1.000
_cell.angle_alpha   90.00
_cell.angle_beta   90.00
_cell.angle_gamma   90.00
#
_symmetry.space_group_name_H-M   'P 1'
#
loop_
_entity.id
_entity.type
_entity.pdbx_description
1 polymer ?
#
loop_
_entity_poly.entity_id
_entity_poly.type
_entity_poly.pdbx_seq_one_letter_code
_entity_poly.pdbx_strand_id
1 'polypeptide(L)'
;SKISNRVGLGFKKRNNPILIHAVSLGEVLGIKNFVKTLEGDNEIIISVSTATGLQKAQELYGHKHQVIFLPWDFFIFINLFFRFLDIKLILLFETEIWPYLIYRANKLNIPIILLNGRLSKRSASLYKQTRLLMTPIFKKMDKLFVQSDKHLERFCNLGVDTTKIEVVGSVKYDIEPAKETSSEKKLPNKFILAASTHKGEEEIVLNAYKIFQQNNPSHPNVKLVICPRHPERANSVKSLCNEMGFDGKKFSCMEGDSQPEVIIIDRIGLLNTCYMLSSCAFVGGSLINHGGHNLAEPCLLYTSPSPRDC
;
A
#
# COMPACT_ATOMS: atom_id res chain seq x y z
N SER A 1 -16.55 22.23 8.39
CA SER A 1 -16.49 20.87 8.95
C SER A 1 -16.43 19.87 7.79
N LYS A 2 -15.46 18.95 7.78
CA LYS A 2 -15.33 17.93 6.70
C LYS A 2 -16.51 16.94 6.67
N ILE A 3 -17.33 16.90 7.72
CA ILE A 3 -18.58 16.12 7.76
C ILE A 3 -19.59 16.65 6.74
N SER A 4 -19.61 17.96 6.46
CA SER A 4 -20.47 18.52 5.41
C SER A 4 -20.25 17.92 4.03
N ASN A 5 -19.04 17.42 3.74
CA ASN A 5 -18.77 16.74 2.47
C ASN A 5 -19.60 15.47 2.32
N ARG A 6 -19.90 14.74 3.43
CA ARG A 6 -20.71 13.51 3.41
C ARG A 6 -22.15 13.74 2.93
N VAL A 7 -22.65 14.94 3.09
CA VAL A 7 -23.99 15.34 2.61
C VAL A 7 -23.94 16.16 1.30
N GLY A 8 -22.81 16.14 0.62
CA GLY A 8 -22.65 16.78 -0.69
C GLY A 8 -22.43 18.30 -0.64
N LEU A 9 -21.95 18.84 0.50
CA LEU A 9 -21.77 20.27 0.72
C LEU A 9 -20.33 20.62 1.13
N GLY A 10 -19.97 21.91 1.03
CA GLY A 10 -18.71 22.43 1.56
C GLY A 10 -17.49 22.19 0.66
N PHE A 11 -17.70 22.00 -0.62
CA PHE A 11 -16.63 21.88 -1.62
C PHE A 11 -16.15 23.26 -2.08
N LYS A 12 -14.85 23.39 -2.29
CA LYS A 12 -14.31 24.55 -3.02
C LYS A 12 -14.52 24.33 -4.51
N LYS A 13 -15.03 25.35 -5.19
CA LYS A 13 -15.18 25.30 -6.64
C LYS A 13 -13.81 25.10 -7.31
N ARG A 14 -13.76 24.19 -8.27
CA ARG A 14 -12.58 23.86 -9.07
C ARG A 14 -12.98 23.80 -10.53
N ASN A 15 -12.04 24.10 -11.39
CA ASN A 15 -12.29 24.12 -12.83
C ASN A 15 -11.98 22.74 -13.45
N ASN A 16 -13.02 22.00 -13.84
CA ASN A 16 -12.93 20.69 -14.46
C ASN A 16 -11.94 19.72 -13.76
N PRO A 17 -12.07 19.46 -12.44
CA PRO A 17 -11.11 18.64 -11.72
C PRO A 17 -11.24 17.15 -12.10
N ILE A 18 -10.14 16.44 -11.95
CA ILE A 18 -10.11 14.97 -11.90
C ILE A 18 -10.43 14.55 -10.46
N LEU A 19 -11.45 13.72 -10.28
CA LEU A 19 -11.75 13.10 -8.99
C LEU A 19 -11.04 11.76 -8.87
N ILE A 20 -10.15 11.62 -7.89
CA ILE A 20 -9.52 10.35 -7.53
C ILE A 20 -10.12 9.87 -6.22
N HIS A 21 -10.74 8.70 -6.22
CA HIS A 21 -11.32 8.09 -5.03
C HIS A 21 -10.46 6.95 -4.52
N ALA A 22 -9.89 7.12 -3.31
CA ALA A 22 -9.10 6.14 -2.59
C ALA A 22 -9.62 6.03 -1.15
N VAL A 23 -10.29 4.93 -0.82
CA VAL A 23 -11.10 4.78 0.40
C VAL A 23 -10.27 4.80 1.67
N SER A 24 -9.18 4.05 1.69
CA SER A 24 -8.39 3.72 2.88
C SER A 24 -6.99 4.33 2.85
N LEU A 25 -6.30 4.28 4.00
CA LEU A 25 -4.91 4.71 4.12
C LEU A 25 -3.99 4.00 3.11
N GLY A 26 -4.17 2.68 2.92
CA GLY A 26 -3.35 1.90 1.97
C GLY A 26 -3.55 2.33 0.52
N GLU A 27 -4.79 2.63 0.14
CA GLU A 27 -5.12 3.14 -1.19
C GLU A 27 -4.59 4.57 -1.41
N VAL A 28 -4.71 5.43 -0.39
CA VAL A 28 -4.16 6.80 -0.41
C VAL A 28 -2.65 6.80 -0.65
N LEU A 29 -1.93 5.84 -0.07
CA LEU A 29 -0.49 5.65 -0.35
C LEU A 29 -0.28 5.12 -1.77
N GLY A 30 -1.12 4.19 -2.24
CA GLY A 30 -1.02 3.57 -3.55
C GLY A 30 -1.24 4.52 -4.73
N ILE A 31 -2.00 5.61 -4.55
CA ILE A 31 -2.24 6.59 -5.63
C ILE A 31 -1.13 7.62 -5.79
N LYS A 32 -0.06 7.60 -4.97
CA LYS A 32 0.95 8.66 -4.92
C LYS A 32 1.58 8.94 -6.28
N ASN A 33 2.01 7.91 -6.99
CA ASN A 33 2.64 8.07 -8.29
C ASN A 33 1.63 8.52 -9.36
N PHE A 34 0.39 8.05 -9.29
CA PHE A 34 -0.69 8.51 -10.15
C PHE A 34 -0.97 10.00 -9.98
N VAL A 35 -1.10 10.46 -8.74
CA VAL A 35 -1.31 11.89 -8.46
C VAL A 35 -0.18 12.72 -9.04
N LYS A 36 1.09 12.31 -8.79
CA LYS A 36 2.29 12.99 -9.31
C LYS A 36 2.32 13.06 -10.85
N THR A 37 1.91 11.97 -11.52
CA THR A 37 1.88 11.91 -12.99
C THR A 37 0.76 12.78 -13.58
N LEU A 38 -0.38 12.86 -12.89
CA LEU A 38 -1.52 13.66 -13.33
C LEU A 38 -1.41 15.14 -12.93
N GLU A 39 -0.50 15.47 -11.99
CA GLU A 39 -0.14 16.85 -11.67
C GLU A 39 0.39 17.57 -12.94
N GLY A 40 0.35 18.86 -12.96
CA GLY A 40 0.67 19.70 -14.11
C GLY A 40 -0.53 20.57 -14.42
N ASP A 41 -1.15 20.39 -15.55
CA ASP A 41 -2.29 21.21 -16.00
C ASP A 41 -3.64 20.78 -15.42
N ASN A 42 -3.66 19.73 -14.56
CA ASN A 42 -4.91 19.20 -14.02
C ASN A 42 -5.17 19.65 -12.59
N GLU A 43 -6.37 20.15 -12.33
CA GLU A 43 -6.90 20.25 -10.98
C GLU A 43 -7.33 18.86 -10.47
N ILE A 44 -6.88 18.47 -9.28
CA ILE A 44 -7.18 17.15 -8.70
C ILE A 44 -7.96 17.32 -7.39
N ILE A 45 -8.99 16.52 -7.24
CA ILE A 45 -9.70 16.32 -5.97
C ILE A 45 -9.47 14.89 -5.53
N ILE A 46 -8.98 14.71 -4.31
CA ILE A 46 -8.79 13.39 -3.71
C ILE A 46 -9.92 13.14 -2.72
N SER A 47 -10.69 12.11 -2.95
CA SER A 47 -11.79 11.72 -2.06
C SER A 47 -11.48 10.42 -1.33
N VAL A 48 -11.87 10.35 -0.07
CA VAL A 48 -11.65 9.21 0.81
C VAL A 48 -12.94 8.82 1.56
N SER A 49 -12.97 7.64 2.14
CA SER A 49 -14.11 7.19 2.94
C SER A 49 -13.79 6.96 4.42
N THR A 50 -12.52 6.82 4.81
CA THR A 50 -12.11 6.59 6.20
C THR A 50 -11.44 7.82 6.83
N ALA A 51 -11.53 7.97 8.15
CA ALA A 51 -10.90 9.07 8.88
C ALA A 51 -9.36 9.01 8.78
N THR A 52 -8.78 7.82 8.89
CA THR A 52 -7.34 7.58 8.72
C THR A 52 -6.86 7.88 7.31
N GLY A 53 -7.65 7.49 6.30
CA GLY A 53 -7.41 7.85 4.89
C GLY A 53 -7.44 9.37 4.68
N LEU A 54 -8.41 10.07 5.30
CA LEU A 54 -8.50 11.52 5.22
C LEU A 54 -7.28 12.22 5.82
N GLN A 55 -6.88 11.79 7.00
CA GLN A 55 -5.71 12.36 7.67
C GLN A 55 -4.46 12.20 6.81
N LYS A 56 -4.22 10.99 6.27
CA LYS A 56 -3.06 10.73 5.42
C LYS A 56 -3.12 11.44 4.08
N ALA A 57 -4.29 11.49 3.43
CA ALA A 57 -4.47 12.24 2.20
C ALA A 57 -4.25 13.75 2.41
N GLN A 58 -4.68 14.28 3.56
CA GLN A 58 -4.46 15.68 3.90
C GLN A 58 -2.97 15.99 4.12
N GLU A 59 -2.24 15.08 4.76
CA GLU A 59 -0.78 15.18 4.95
C GLU A 59 -0.03 15.17 3.62
N LEU A 60 -0.36 14.23 2.73
CA LEU A 60 0.37 14.04 1.48
C LEU A 60 -0.02 15.03 0.38
N TYR A 61 -1.28 15.39 0.29
CA TYR A 61 -1.84 16.09 -0.87
C TYR A 61 -2.52 17.42 -0.53
N GLY A 62 -2.86 17.65 0.75
CA GLY A 62 -3.68 18.80 1.16
C GLY A 62 -3.04 20.17 0.94
N HIS A 63 -1.74 20.24 0.69
CA HIS A 63 -1.02 21.47 0.35
C HIS A 63 -1.24 21.92 -1.12
N LYS A 64 -1.55 20.98 -2.01
CA LYS A 64 -1.74 21.22 -3.44
C LYS A 64 -3.17 20.96 -3.90
N HIS A 65 -3.80 19.93 -3.38
CA HIS A 65 -5.07 19.40 -3.85
C HIS A 65 -6.17 19.53 -2.82
N GLN A 66 -7.40 19.55 -3.28
CA GLN A 66 -8.56 19.47 -2.39
C GLN A 66 -8.76 18.02 -1.94
N VAL A 67 -8.71 17.79 -0.63
CA VAL A 67 -8.99 16.49 -0.03
C VAL A 67 -10.34 16.54 0.68
N ILE A 68 -11.22 15.60 0.34
CA ILE A 68 -12.62 15.57 0.81
C ILE A 68 -13.02 14.17 1.29
N PHE A 69 -14.08 14.08 2.06
CA PHE A 69 -14.85 12.84 2.12
C PHE A 69 -15.72 12.70 0.88
N LEU A 70 -15.79 11.51 0.27
CA LEU A 70 -16.81 11.22 -0.72
C LEU A 70 -18.19 11.32 -0.06
N PRO A 71 -19.20 11.95 -0.67
CA PRO A 71 -20.57 11.94 -0.15
C PRO A 71 -21.09 10.52 -0.03
N TRP A 72 -22.02 10.28 0.88
CA TRP A 72 -22.78 9.03 0.91
C TRP A 72 -23.50 8.82 -0.42
N ASP A 73 -23.50 7.58 -0.91
CA ASP A 73 -24.03 7.20 -2.23
C ASP A 73 -25.57 7.22 -2.29
N PHE A 74 -26.14 8.35 -1.86
CA PHE A 74 -27.57 8.64 -1.91
C PHE A 74 -27.89 9.70 -2.96
N PHE A 75 -29.04 9.55 -3.59
CA PHE A 75 -29.55 10.43 -4.63
C PHE A 75 -29.34 11.93 -4.34
N ILE A 76 -29.77 12.41 -3.17
CA ILE A 76 -29.69 13.84 -2.83
C ILE A 76 -28.23 14.30 -2.74
N PHE A 77 -27.38 13.56 -2.05
CA PHE A 77 -26.01 13.98 -1.75
C PHE A 77 -25.11 13.94 -3.00
N ILE A 78 -25.26 12.90 -3.84
CA ILE A 78 -24.51 12.80 -5.10
C ILE A 78 -24.96 13.85 -6.12
N ASN A 79 -26.26 14.17 -6.19
CA ASN A 79 -26.71 15.25 -7.07
C ASN A 79 -26.21 16.62 -6.61
N LEU A 80 -26.18 16.88 -5.30
CA LEU A 80 -25.57 18.09 -4.76
C LEU A 80 -24.07 18.14 -5.07
N PHE A 81 -23.37 17.04 -4.89
CA PHE A 81 -21.95 16.93 -5.20
C PHE A 81 -21.63 17.35 -6.64
N PHE A 82 -22.32 16.79 -7.63
CA PHE A 82 -22.15 17.15 -9.04
C PHE A 82 -22.68 18.52 -9.41
N ARG A 83 -23.54 19.11 -8.60
CA ARG A 83 -23.99 20.50 -8.80
C ARG A 83 -22.90 21.52 -8.43
N PHE A 84 -22.07 21.17 -7.42
CA PHE A 84 -21.00 22.05 -6.94
C PHE A 84 -19.67 21.81 -7.65
N LEU A 85 -19.42 20.63 -8.18
CA LEU A 85 -18.16 20.25 -8.80
C LEU A 85 -18.38 19.79 -10.23
N ASP A 86 -17.78 20.52 -11.16
CA ASP A 86 -17.77 20.20 -12.59
C ASP A 86 -16.62 19.24 -12.91
N ILE A 87 -16.82 17.96 -12.57
CA ILE A 87 -15.81 16.90 -12.67
C ILE A 87 -15.67 16.45 -14.12
N LYS A 88 -14.44 16.39 -14.64
CA LYS A 88 -14.17 15.93 -16.02
C LYS A 88 -13.84 14.44 -16.12
N LEU A 89 -13.38 13.82 -15.05
CA LEU A 89 -12.96 12.42 -15.02
C LEU A 89 -13.03 11.88 -13.58
N ILE A 90 -13.51 10.65 -13.44
CA ILE A 90 -13.52 9.93 -12.17
C ILE A 90 -12.59 8.72 -12.25
N LEU A 91 -11.62 8.66 -11.35
CA LEU A 91 -10.72 7.54 -11.15
C LEU A 91 -11.08 6.85 -9.83
N LEU A 92 -11.58 5.62 -9.91
CA LEU A 92 -11.87 4.79 -8.75
C LEU A 92 -10.69 3.86 -8.50
N PHE A 93 -10.11 3.90 -7.32
CA PHE A 93 -8.96 3.05 -6.98
C PHE A 93 -9.41 1.79 -6.26
N GLU A 94 -8.87 0.63 -6.66
CA GLU A 94 -9.33 -0.71 -6.26
C GLU A 94 -10.80 -0.98 -6.63
N THR A 95 -11.48 -1.89 -5.92
CA THR A 95 -12.87 -2.24 -6.30
C THR A 95 -13.88 -1.51 -5.43
N GLU A 96 -13.87 -0.20 -5.55
CA GLU A 96 -14.80 0.69 -4.86
C GLU A 96 -15.97 1.06 -5.78
N ILE A 97 -17.03 0.27 -5.66
CA ILE A 97 -18.22 0.42 -6.51
C ILE A 97 -19.28 1.22 -5.77
N TRP A 98 -19.53 2.42 -6.24
CA TRP A 98 -20.51 3.38 -5.74
C TRP A 98 -21.64 3.51 -6.76
N PRO A 99 -22.73 2.72 -6.67
CA PRO A 99 -23.69 2.56 -7.74
C PRO A 99 -24.34 3.84 -8.20
N TYR A 100 -24.75 4.70 -7.28
CA TYR A 100 -25.41 5.95 -7.66
C TYR A 100 -24.43 7.00 -8.19
N LEU A 101 -23.24 7.08 -7.64
CA LEU A 101 -22.15 7.92 -8.17
C LEU A 101 -21.86 7.56 -9.63
N ILE A 102 -21.67 6.27 -9.93
CA ILE A 102 -21.40 5.76 -11.28
C ILE A 102 -22.58 6.04 -12.22
N TYR A 103 -23.79 5.76 -11.76
CA TYR A 103 -25.00 6.05 -12.53
C TYR A 103 -25.11 7.53 -12.88
N ARG A 104 -24.91 8.41 -11.93
CA ARG A 104 -25.04 9.85 -12.11
C ARG A 104 -23.94 10.42 -12.99
N ALA A 105 -22.68 10.01 -12.79
CA ALA A 105 -21.55 10.40 -13.63
C ALA A 105 -21.77 10.00 -15.10
N ASN A 106 -22.22 8.77 -15.35
CA ASN A 106 -22.54 8.32 -16.69
C ASN A 106 -23.68 9.16 -17.34
N LYS A 107 -24.70 9.57 -16.58
CA LYS A 107 -25.77 10.47 -17.07
C LYS A 107 -25.25 11.87 -17.41
N LEU A 108 -24.16 12.28 -16.81
CA LEU A 108 -23.49 13.56 -17.07
C LEU A 108 -22.38 13.44 -18.14
N ASN A 109 -22.21 12.26 -18.75
CA ASN A 109 -21.15 11.93 -19.70
C ASN A 109 -19.73 12.13 -19.10
N ILE A 110 -19.58 11.93 -17.80
CA ILE A 110 -18.30 11.99 -17.12
C ILE A 110 -17.65 10.59 -17.21
N PRO A 111 -16.46 10.46 -17.81
CA PRO A 111 -15.76 9.18 -17.91
C PRO A 111 -15.41 8.63 -16.52
N ILE A 112 -15.51 7.29 -16.39
CA ILE A 112 -15.21 6.57 -15.15
C ILE A 112 -14.22 5.47 -15.46
N ILE A 113 -13.05 5.52 -14.81
CA ILE A 113 -11.99 4.54 -14.96
C ILE A 113 -11.73 3.87 -13.60
N LEU A 114 -11.70 2.54 -13.59
CA LEU A 114 -11.27 1.76 -12.46
C LEU A 114 -9.76 1.49 -12.57
N LEU A 115 -9.01 1.89 -11.55
CA LEU A 115 -7.56 1.66 -11.44
C LEU A 115 -7.28 0.59 -10.39
N ASN A 116 -6.26 -0.25 -10.66
CA ASN A 116 -5.84 -1.30 -9.74
C ASN A 116 -6.99 -2.26 -9.35
N GLY A 117 -7.86 -2.57 -10.31
CA GLY A 117 -9.09 -3.34 -10.11
C GLY A 117 -8.82 -4.72 -9.52
N ARG A 118 -9.39 -4.99 -8.33
CA ARG A 118 -9.22 -6.21 -7.58
C ARG A 118 -10.57 -6.73 -7.10
N LEU A 119 -11.05 -7.82 -7.67
CA LEU A 119 -12.33 -8.43 -7.28
C LEU A 119 -12.08 -9.76 -6.57
N SER A 120 -12.43 -9.85 -5.29
CA SER A 120 -12.32 -11.10 -4.53
C SER A 120 -13.36 -12.13 -5.01
N LYS A 121 -13.11 -13.44 -4.75
CA LYS A 121 -14.10 -14.49 -5.05
C LYS A 121 -15.43 -14.22 -4.34
N ARG A 122 -15.37 -13.77 -3.08
CA ARG A 122 -16.56 -13.47 -2.25
C ARG A 122 -17.33 -12.29 -2.84
N SER A 123 -16.65 -11.19 -3.19
CA SER A 123 -17.30 -10.03 -3.81
C SER A 123 -17.88 -10.35 -5.19
N ALA A 124 -17.17 -11.13 -6.00
CA ALA A 124 -17.67 -11.58 -7.30
C ALA A 124 -18.96 -12.41 -7.16
N SER A 125 -19.01 -13.32 -6.18
CA SER A 125 -20.21 -14.12 -5.88
C SER A 125 -21.38 -13.22 -5.44
N LEU A 126 -21.15 -12.25 -4.56
CA LEU A 126 -22.18 -11.30 -4.12
C LEU A 126 -22.72 -10.47 -5.28
N TYR A 127 -21.83 -9.91 -6.12
CA TYR A 127 -22.27 -9.14 -7.30
C TYR A 127 -22.98 -10.01 -8.33
N LYS A 128 -22.63 -11.29 -8.43
CA LYS A 128 -23.36 -12.24 -9.29
C LYS A 128 -24.80 -12.49 -8.78
N GLN A 129 -25.01 -12.58 -7.47
CA GLN A 129 -26.34 -12.71 -6.88
C GLN A 129 -27.18 -11.45 -7.12
N THR A 130 -26.57 -10.28 -7.10
CA THR A 130 -27.22 -8.98 -7.35
C THR A 130 -27.06 -8.48 -8.79
N ARG A 131 -26.83 -9.39 -9.75
CA ARG A 131 -26.42 -9.05 -11.12
C ARG A 131 -27.40 -8.12 -11.85
N LEU A 132 -28.70 -8.22 -11.57
CA LEU A 132 -29.71 -7.36 -12.19
C LEU A 132 -29.48 -5.87 -11.87
N LEU A 133 -28.96 -5.56 -10.68
CA LEU A 133 -28.62 -4.21 -10.25
C LEU A 133 -27.19 -3.85 -10.60
N MET A 134 -26.23 -4.76 -10.41
CA MET A 134 -24.80 -4.46 -10.49
C MET A 134 -24.25 -4.52 -11.92
N THR A 135 -24.72 -5.44 -12.77
CA THR A 135 -24.25 -5.52 -14.17
C THR A 135 -24.46 -4.21 -14.94
N PRO A 136 -25.63 -3.54 -14.87
CA PRO A 136 -25.80 -2.24 -15.52
C PRO A 136 -24.85 -1.16 -14.99
N ILE A 137 -24.44 -1.23 -13.73
CA ILE A 137 -23.50 -0.27 -13.14
C ILE A 137 -22.10 -0.52 -13.68
N PHE A 138 -21.62 -1.78 -13.66
CA PHE A 138 -20.32 -2.12 -14.23
C PHE A 138 -20.19 -1.75 -15.71
N LYS A 139 -21.24 -1.95 -16.51
CA LYS A 139 -21.27 -1.57 -17.94
C LYS A 139 -21.13 -0.07 -18.20
N LYS A 140 -21.41 0.78 -17.19
CA LYS A 140 -21.29 2.23 -17.28
C LYS A 140 -19.88 2.74 -17.10
N MET A 141 -18.95 1.90 -16.64
CA MET A 141 -17.53 2.25 -16.57
C MET A 141 -16.92 2.23 -17.97
N ASP A 142 -16.02 3.14 -18.25
CA ASP A 142 -15.41 3.30 -19.57
C ASP A 142 -14.19 2.41 -19.74
N LYS A 143 -13.34 2.28 -18.71
CA LYS A 143 -12.15 1.42 -18.72
C LYS A 143 -11.89 0.85 -17.34
N LEU A 144 -11.38 -0.39 -17.30
CA LEU A 144 -10.98 -1.08 -16.07
C LEU A 144 -9.55 -1.58 -16.23
N PHE A 145 -8.62 -1.06 -15.43
CA PHE A 145 -7.26 -1.54 -15.31
C PHE A 145 -7.19 -2.49 -14.10
N VAL A 146 -6.99 -3.77 -14.36
CA VAL A 146 -7.09 -4.82 -13.35
C VAL A 146 -5.73 -5.46 -13.05
N GLN A 147 -5.60 -6.06 -11.84
CA GLN A 147 -4.33 -6.57 -11.34
C GLN A 147 -3.88 -7.90 -11.99
N SER A 148 -4.79 -8.71 -12.51
CA SER A 148 -4.46 -10.01 -13.11
C SER A 148 -5.62 -10.57 -13.94
N ASP A 149 -5.31 -11.60 -14.76
CA ASP A 149 -6.30 -12.33 -15.57
C ASP A 149 -7.45 -12.91 -14.75
N LYS A 150 -7.18 -13.34 -13.50
CA LYS A 150 -8.23 -13.80 -12.58
C LYS A 150 -9.24 -12.71 -12.24
N HIS A 151 -8.82 -11.46 -12.18
CA HIS A 151 -9.72 -10.34 -11.96
C HIS A 151 -10.44 -9.94 -13.24
N LEU A 152 -9.77 -9.95 -14.38
CA LEU A 152 -10.40 -9.78 -15.70
C LEU A 152 -11.56 -10.76 -15.88
N GLU A 153 -11.29 -12.07 -15.71
CA GLU A 153 -12.33 -13.11 -15.84
C GLU A 153 -13.53 -12.86 -14.93
N ARG A 154 -13.31 -12.43 -13.68
CA ARG A 154 -14.41 -12.12 -12.75
C ARG A 154 -15.24 -10.94 -13.19
N PHE A 155 -14.64 -9.87 -13.73
CA PHE A 155 -15.38 -8.73 -14.26
C PHE A 155 -16.14 -9.10 -15.54
N CYS A 156 -15.58 -9.92 -16.43
CA CYS A 156 -16.29 -10.45 -17.60
C CYS A 156 -17.51 -11.26 -17.17
N ASN A 157 -17.38 -12.10 -16.15
CA ASN A 157 -18.49 -12.89 -15.58
C ASN A 157 -19.61 -12.02 -14.97
N LEU A 158 -19.34 -10.76 -14.66
CA LEU A 158 -20.32 -9.75 -14.24
C LEU A 158 -20.90 -8.97 -15.43
N GLY A 159 -20.51 -9.31 -16.66
CA GLY A 159 -21.04 -8.72 -17.88
C GLY A 159 -20.33 -7.45 -18.36
N VAL A 160 -19.09 -7.20 -17.89
CA VAL A 160 -18.23 -6.15 -18.46
C VAL A 160 -17.64 -6.65 -19.76
N ASP A 161 -17.59 -5.78 -20.77
CA ASP A 161 -16.98 -6.08 -22.06
C ASP A 161 -15.46 -6.21 -21.89
N THR A 162 -14.88 -7.27 -22.46
CA THR A 162 -13.43 -7.52 -22.43
C THR A 162 -12.61 -6.38 -23.02
N THR A 163 -13.15 -5.69 -24.05
CA THR A 163 -12.49 -4.53 -24.69
C THR A 163 -12.27 -3.36 -23.74
N LYS A 164 -13.04 -3.29 -22.67
CA LYS A 164 -12.94 -2.28 -21.63
C LYS A 164 -11.95 -2.66 -20.51
N ILE A 165 -11.49 -3.92 -20.47
CA ILE A 165 -10.64 -4.41 -19.38
C ILE A 165 -9.23 -4.61 -19.90
N GLU A 166 -8.25 -4.16 -19.12
CA GLU A 166 -6.82 -4.33 -19.38
C GLU A 166 -6.10 -4.81 -18.13
N VAL A 167 -5.25 -5.82 -18.29
CA VAL A 167 -4.44 -6.36 -17.20
C VAL A 167 -3.12 -5.60 -17.15
N VAL A 168 -2.91 -4.83 -16.08
CA VAL A 168 -1.74 -3.95 -15.91
C VAL A 168 -0.87 -4.30 -14.70
N GLY A 169 -1.24 -5.33 -13.95
CA GLY A 169 -0.54 -5.65 -12.70
C GLY A 169 -1.06 -4.83 -11.51
N SER A 170 -0.37 -4.95 -10.37
CA SER A 170 -0.73 -4.25 -9.15
C SER A 170 0.14 -3.01 -8.94
N VAL A 171 -0.48 -1.88 -8.67
CA VAL A 171 0.20 -0.61 -8.34
C VAL A 171 1.05 -0.71 -7.07
N LYS A 172 0.82 -1.72 -6.23
CA LYS A 172 1.69 -1.99 -5.06
C LYS A 172 3.13 -2.32 -5.44
N TYR A 173 3.36 -2.62 -6.72
CA TYR A 173 4.69 -2.89 -7.26
C TYR A 173 5.38 -1.63 -7.83
N ASP A 174 4.71 -0.48 -7.92
CA ASP A 174 5.32 0.80 -8.30
C ASP A 174 5.96 1.50 -7.09
N ILE A 175 6.88 0.81 -6.42
CA ILE A 175 7.65 1.40 -5.33
C ILE A 175 8.84 2.14 -5.96
N GLU A 176 8.87 3.47 -5.85
CA GLU A 176 10.11 4.22 -6.14
C GLU A 176 11.20 3.72 -5.18
N PRO A 177 12.40 3.37 -5.67
CA PRO A 177 13.52 3.08 -4.79
C PRO A 177 13.70 4.27 -3.83
N ALA A 178 13.83 3.97 -2.55
CA ALA A 178 14.04 5.00 -1.54
C ALA A 178 15.27 5.83 -1.93
N LYS A 179 15.15 7.16 -1.95
CA LYS A 179 16.31 8.03 -2.15
C LYS A 179 17.27 7.79 -1.00
N GLU A 180 18.55 7.64 -1.33
CA GLU A 180 19.64 7.53 -0.35
C GLU A 180 19.49 8.61 0.74
N THR A 181 19.32 8.18 1.97
CA THR A 181 19.23 9.08 3.12
C THR A 181 20.50 8.96 3.96
N SER A 182 20.84 10.01 4.68
CA SER A 182 22.01 10.03 5.60
C SER A 182 22.00 8.89 6.66
N SER A 183 20.87 8.24 6.84
CA SER A 183 20.69 7.08 7.71
C SER A 183 21.36 5.80 7.18
N GLU A 184 21.65 5.70 5.89
CA GLU A 184 22.27 4.51 5.27
C GLU A 184 23.69 4.27 5.74
N LYS A 185 24.44 5.33 6.04
CA LYS A 185 25.82 5.26 6.54
C LYS A 185 25.98 4.54 7.87
N LYS A 186 24.88 4.29 8.61
CA LYS A 186 24.90 3.55 9.89
C LYS A 186 24.61 2.05 9.74
N LEU A 187 24.16 1.59 8.58
CA LEU A 187 23.90 0.18 8.34
C LEU A 187 25.16 -0.53 7.80
N PRO A 188 25.38 -1.81 8.14
CA PRO A 188 26.50 -2.57 7.61
C PRO A 188 26.40 -2.76 6.10
N ASN A 189 27.55 -2.93 5.43
CA ASN A 189 27.60 -3.20 3.99
C ASN A 189 27.04 -4.58 3.59
N LYS A 190 27.01 -5.52 4.54
CA LYS A 190 26.45 -6.88 4.34
C LYS A 190 25.75 -7.32 5.62
N PHE A 191 24.47 -7.65 5.51
CA PHE A 191 23.70 -8.16 6.63
C PHE A 191 22.55 -9.05 6.17
N ILE A 192 22.08 -9.88 7.08
CA ILE A 192 20.84 -10.65 6.97
C ILE A 192 19.74 -9.80 7.60
N LEU A 193 18.63 -9.59 6.89
CA LEU A 193 17.48 -8.85 7.39
C LEU A 193 16.40 -9.79 7.92
N ALA A 194 15.94 -9.56 9.15
CA ALA A 194 14.70 -10.13 9.66
C ALA A 194 13.62 -9.03 9.72
N ALA A 195 12.79 -8.99 8.69
CA ALA A 195 11.83 -7.92 8.44
C ALA A 195 10.46 -8.19 9.04
N SER A 196 9.84 -7.18 9.65
CA SER A 196 8.46 -7.23 10.19
C SER A 196 8.21 -8.40 11.14
N THR A 197 9.17 -8.67 12.03
CA THR A 197 9.10 -9.80 12.96
C THR A 197 8.06 -9.60 14.07
N HIS A 198 7.49 -10.69 14.54
CA HIS A 198 6.58 -10.76 15.67
C HIS A 198 7.21 -11.51 16.85
N LYS A 199 6.56 -11.38 18.02
CA LYS A 199 6.99 -12.09 19.23
C LYS A 199 7.04 -13.60 18.98
N GLY A 200 8.19 -14.20 19.28
CA GLY A 200 8.47 -15.63 19.07
C GLY A 200 9.28 -15.91 17.80
N GLU A 201 9.20 -15.06 16.78
CA GLU A 201 10.00 -15.23 15.56
C GLU A 201 11.46 -14.78 15.77
N GLU A 202 11.67 -13.73 16.58
CA GLU A 202 13.00 -13.21 16.84
C GLU A 202 13.92 -14.26 17.49
N GLU A 203 13.37 -15.09 18.38
CA GLU A 203 14.12 -16.18 19.02
C GLU A 203 14.56 -17.23 17.97
N ILE A 204 13.68 -17.60 17.06
CA ILE A 204 13.97 -18.54 15.97
C ILE A 204 15.05 -17.97 15.05
N VAL A 205 14.93 -16.68 14.70
CA VAL A 205 15.88 -15.97 13.83
C VAL A 205 17.26 -15.89 14.50
N LEU A 206 17.32 -15.56 15.79
CA LEU A 206 18.58 -15.48 16.53
C LEU A 206 19.26 -16.85 16.65
N ASN A 207 18.50 -17.92 16.89
CA ASN A 207 19.02 -19.28 16.87
C ASN A 207 19.58 -19.69 15.50
N ALA A 208 18.85 -19.36 14.43
CA ALA A 208 19.29 -19.61 13.05
C ALA A 208 20.57 -18.81 12.74
N TYR A 209 20.67 -17.57 13.20
CA TYR A 209 21.86 -16.73 13.04
C TYR A 209 23.06 -17.29 13.79
N LYS A 210 22.87 -17.81 15.00
CA LYS A 210 23.92 -18.51 15.77
C LYS A 210 24.46 -19.72 15.02
N ILE A 211 23.58 -20.54 14.47
CA ILE A 211 23.95 -21.70 13.65
C ILE A 211 24.71 -21.26 12.39
N PHE A 212 24.24 -20.18 11.73
CA PHE A 212 24.92 -19.61 10.58
C PHE A 212 26.36 -19.18 10.89
N GLN A 213 26.57 -18.46 11.99
CA GLN A 213 27.92 -18.04 12.42
C GLN A 213 28.84 -19.23 12.71
N GLN A 214 28.33 -20.26 13.38
CA GLN A 214 29.09 -21.48 13.68
C GLN A 214 29.51 -22.25 12.41
N ASN A 215 28.62 -22.32 11.42
CA ASN A 215 28.87 -23.05 10.18
C ASN A 215 29.66 -22.26 9.13
N ASN A 216 29.78 -20.95 9.29
CA ASN A 216 30.45 -20.06 8.33
C ASN A 216 31.52 -19.17 8.99
N PRO A 217 32.58 -19.73 9.57
CA PRO A 217 33.62 -18.97 10.23
C PRO A 217 34.43 -18.06 9.31
N SER A 218 34.35 -18.32 7.98
CA SER A 218 34.94 -17.46 6.95
C SER A 218 34.18 -16.14 6.69
N HIS A 219 32.99 -15.98 7.28
CA HIS A 219 32.14 -14.80 7.11
C HIS A 219 31.79 -14.13 8.46
N PRO A 220 32.77 -13.76 9.32
CA PRO A 220 32.52 -13.27 10.66
C PRO A 220 31.86 -11.88 10.68
N ASN A 221 31.88 -11.16 9.56
CA ASN A 221 31.40 -9.78 9.45
C ASN A 221 29.95 -9.64 8.98
N VAL A 222 29.25 -10.75 8.69
CA VAL A 222 27.83 -10.67 8.30
C VAL A 222 27.00 -10.40 9.54
N LYS A 223 26.34 -9.25 9.59
CA LYS A 223 25.53 -8.80 10.72
C LYS A 223 24.07 -9.24 10.57
N LEU A 224 23.32 -9.26 11.68
CA LEU A 224 21.87 -9.45 11.66
C LEU A 224 21.20 -8.12 11.94
N VAL A 225 20.23 -7.73 11.07
CA VAL A 225 19.36 -6.57 11.29
C VAL A 225 17.96 -7.09 11.54
N ILE A 226 17.39 -6.78 12.70
CA ILE A 226 16.02 -7.15 13.06
C ILE A 226 15.14 -5.89 12.97
N CYS A 227 14.08 -5.95 12.19
CA CYS A 227 13.10 -4.89 12.07
C CYS A 227 11.74 -5.40 12.59
N PRO A 228 11.42 -5.19 13.89
CA PRO A 228 10.15 -5.63 14.44
C PRO A 228 8.97 -4.96 13.74
N ARG A 229 7.86 -5.66 13.59
CA ARG A 229 6.61 -5.11 13.02
C ARG A 229 6.13 -3.86 13.77
N HIS A 230 6.37 -3.83 15.06
CA HIS A 230 6.04 -2.75 15.97
C HIS A 230 7.33 -2.21 16.61
N PRO A 231 7.81 -1.00 16.24
CA PRO A 231 9.06 -0.43 16.73
C PRO A 231 9.16 -0.31 18.26
N GLU A 232 8.03 -0.18 18.95
CA GLU A 232 7.96 -0.17 20.42
C GLU A 232 8.47 -1.46 21.06
N ARG A 233 8.54 -2.56 20.33
CA ARG A 233 9.09 -3.84 20.77
C ARG A 233 10.62 -3.90 20.75
N ALA A 234 11.29 -2.89 20.21
CA ALA A 234 12.76 -2.88 20.10
C ALA A 234 13.47 -3.13 21.44
N ASN A 235 12.91 -2.67 22.55
CA ASN A 235 13.49 -2.93 23.88
C ASN A 235 13.40 -4.41 24.28
N SER A 236 12.27 -5.06 24.06
CA SER A 236 12.09 -6.49 24.34
C SER A 236 12.95 -7.36 23.43
N VAL A 237 13.12 -6.99 22.16
CA VAL A 237 14.03 -7.68 21.24
C VAL A 237 15.49 -7.52 21.68
N LYS A 238 15.89 -6.33 22.16
CA LYS A 238 17.22 -6.10 22.71
C LYS A 238 17.48 -6.98 23.94
N SER A 239 16.52 -7.08 24.86
CA SER A 239 16.67 -7.96 26.03
C SER A 239 16.86 -9.42 25.61
N LEU A 240 16.06 -9.89 24.62
CA LEU A 240 16.20 -11.23 24.07
C LEU A 240 17.57 -11.48 23.43
N CYS A 241 18.12 -10.51 22.68
CA CYS A 241 19.48 -10.61 22.14
C CYS A 241 20.52 -10.83 23.25
N ASN A 242 20.43 -10.03 24.31
CA ASN A 242 21.37 -10.13 25.44
C ASN A 242 21.24 -11.48 26.19
N GLU A 243 20.01 -11.96 26.41
CA GLU A 243 19.74 -13.28 27.03
C GLU A 243 20.31 -14.43 26.19
N MET A 244 20.32 -14.31 24.86
CA MET A 244 20.88 -15.30 23.94
C MET A 244 22.39 -15.13 23.69
N GLY A 245 23.03 -14.13 24.33
CA GLY A 245 24.47 -13.87 24.28
C GLY A 245 24.94 -13.04 23.06
N PHE A 246 24.06 -12.30 22.42
CA PHE A 246 24.40 -11.39 21.31
C PHE A 246 24.56 -9.93 21.77
N ASP A 247 25.52 -9.21 21.17
CA ASP A 247 25.61 -7.75 21.33
C ASP A 247 24.53 -7.09 20.45
N GLY A 248 23.34 -6.86 21.05
CA GLY A 248 22.20 -6.23 20.40
C GLY A 248 22.10 -4.74 20.70
N LYS A 249 22.10 -3.88 19.66
CA LYS A 249 21.92 -2.43 19.82
C LYS A 249 20.75 -1.90 18.99
N LYS A 250 20.02 -0.92 19.55
CA LYS A 250 18.99 -0.20 18.81
C LYS A 250 19.64 0.76 17.81
N PHE A 251 19.07 0.86 16.64
CA PHE A 251 19.56 1.73 15.57
C PHE A 251 19.65 3.20 16.02
N SER A 252 18.67 3.68 16.80
CA SER A 252 18.68 5.05 17.35
C SER A 252 19.84 5.33 18.32
N CYS A 253 20.38 4.29 18.96
CA CYS A 253 21.44 4.38 19.96
C CYS A 253 22.83 4.07 19.38
N MET A 254 22.95 3.91 18.07
CA MET A 254 24.25 3.69 17.42
C MET A 254 24.97 5.02 17.23
N GLU A 255 26.17 5.13 17.80
CA GLU A 255 27.08 6.27 17.69
C GLU A 255 28.39 5.82 17.02
N GLY A 256 28.87 6.63 16.07
CA GLY A 256 30.14 6.38 15.38
C GLY A 256 30.16 5.08 14.55
N ASP A 257 31.35 4.45 14.45
CA ASP A 257 31.59 3.23 13.65
C ASP A 257 31.29 1.93 14.41
N SER A 258 30.55 2.00 15.53
CA SER A 258 30.18 0.82 16.30
C SER A 258 29.24 -0.08 15.50
N GLN A 259 29.72 -1.25 15.09
CA GLN A 259 28.91 -2.26 14.40
C GLN A 259 28.64 -3.46 15.31
N PRO A 260 27.54 -3.45 16.09
CA PRO A 260 27.14 -4.58 16.93
C PRO A 260 26.84 -5.81 16.07
N GLU A 261 26.74 -6.98 16.70
CA GLU A 261 26.39 -8.23 16.02
C GLU A 261 24.95 -8.18 15.50
N VAL A 262 24.03 -7.62 16.31
CA VAL A 262 22.61 -7.49 16.00
C VAL A 262 22.18 -6.03 16.09
N ILE A 263 21.62 -5.51 15.01
CA ILE A 263 21.04 -4.16 14.94
C ILE A 263 19.53 -4.27 14.97
N ILE A 264 18.88 -3.53 15.87
CA ILE A 264 17.44 -3.55 16.05
C ILE A 264 16.87 -2.23 15.56
N ILE A 265 16.07 -2.26 14.51
CA ILE A 265 15.42 -1.07 13.93
C ILE A 265 14.24 -0.66 14.82
N ASP A 266 14.37 0.50 15.44
CA ASP A 266 13.40 1.09 16.36
C ASP A 266 12.70 2.34 15.79
N ARG A 267 12.76 2.53 14.47
CA ARG A 267 12.16 3.67 13.73
C ARG A 267 11.34 3.20 12.54
N ILE A 268 10.26 3.94 12.28
CA ILE A 268 9.44 3.73 11.07
C ILE A 268 10.16 4.35 9.86
N GLY A 269 10.01 3.71 8.69
CA GLY A 269 10.48 4.25 7.40
C GLY A 269 11.83 3.73 6.92
N LEU A 270 12.56 2.92 7.74
CA LEU A 270 13.86 2.36 7.36
C LEU A 270 13.77 0.98 6.69
N LEU A 271 12.61 0.33 6.71
CA LEU A 271 12.46 -1.05 6.23
C LEU A 271 12.84 -1.21 4.76
N ASN A 272 12.44 -0.28 3.90
CA ASN A 272 12.78 -0.33 2.46
C ASN A 272 14.29 -0.18 2.24
N THR A 273 14.95 0.73 2.98
CA THR A 273 16.41 0.86 2.96
C THR A 273 17.09 -0.43 3.44
N CYS A 274 16.57 -1.05 4.50
CA CYS A 274 17.09 -2.34 4.97
C CYS A 274 16.95 -3.44 3.92
N TYR A 275 15.82 -3.51 3.20
CA TYR A 275 15.67 -4.45 2.09
C TYR A 275 16.70 -4.20 0.98
N MET A 276 16.89 -2.97 0.55
CA MET A 276 17.83 -2.64 -0.53
C MET A 276 19.29 -2.98 -0.20
N LEU A 277 19.69 -2.84 1.05
CA LEU A 277 21.08 -3.03 1.50
C LEU A 277 21.35 -4.45 1.99
N SER A 278 20.33 -5.24 2.31
CA SER A 278 20.51 -6.59 2.84
C SER A 278 20.96 -7.59 1.78
N SER A 279 21.76 -8.57 2.21
CA SER A 279 22.19 -9.69 1.35
C SER A 279 21.08 -10.73 1.16
N CYS A 280 20.26 -10.93 2.19
CA CYS A 280 19.04 -11.75 2.15
C CYS A 280 18.07 -11.27 3.23
N ALA A 281 16.78 -11.57 3.05
CA ALA A 281 15.74 -11.16 4.00
C ALA A 281 14.80 -12.31 4.36
N PHE A 282 14.58 -12.46 5.65
CA PHE A 282 13.43 -13.20 6.19
C PHE A 282 12.28 -12.23 6.44
N VAL A 283 11.07 -12.59 6.01
CA VAL A 283 9.86 -11.79 6.23
C VAL A 283 8.98 -12.46 7.27
N GLY A 284 8.75 -11.78 8.38
CA GLY A 284 8.01 -12.28 9.52
C GLY A 284 6.54 -12.59 9.26
N GLY A 285 5.85 -13.12 10.27
CA GLY A 285 4.45 -13.56 10.21
C GLY A 285 4.26 -14.97 9.65
N SER A 286 5.34 -15.65 9.22
CA SER A 286 5.27 -16.99 8.61
C SER A 286 5.66 -18.13 9.55
N LEU A 287 6.42 -17.85 10.62
CA LEU A 287 6.85 -18.86 11.61
C LEU A 287 5.90 -18.96 12.81
N ILE A 288 4.92 -18.08 12.88
CA ILE A 288 3.89 -18.05 13.91
C ILE A 288 2.50 -18.06 13.24
N ASN A 289 1.46 -18.29 14.03
CA ASN A 289 0.08 -18.39 13.54
C ASN A 289 -0.54 -17.00 13.25
N HIS A 290 0.12 -16.21 12.39
CA HIS A 290 -0.28 -14.83 12.06
C HIS A 290 -0.67 -14.60 10.58
N GLY A 291 -0.39 -15.56 9.70
CA GLY A 291 -0.85 -15.54 8.30
C GLY A 291 0.10 -14.92 7.27
N GLY A 292 1.35 -14.63 7.64
CA GLY A 292 2.37 -14.07 6.75
C GLY A 292 2.19 -12.58 6.43
N HIS A 293 3.26 -11.92 6.01
CA HIS A 293 3.23 -10.54 5.53
C HIS A 293 3.31 -10.47 4.00
N ASN A 294 3.02 -9.28 3.47
CA ASN A 294 3.12 -9.01 2.04
C ASN A 294 4.58 -9.11 1.57
N LEU A 295 4.86 -10.01 0.64
CA LEU A 295 6.18 -10.19 0.03
C LEU A 295 6.44 -9.23 -1.13
N ALA A 296 5.51 -8.34 -1.49
CA ALA A 296 5.66 -7.46 -2.63
C ALA A 296 6.85 -6.49 -2.47
N GLU A 297 7.02 -5.88 -1.30
CA GLU A 297 8.14 -4.96 -1.05
C GLU A 297 9.52 -5.64 -1.18
N PRO A 298 9.79 -6.78 -0.51
CA PRO A 298 11.06 -7.46 -0.72
C PRO A 298 11.24 -7.97 -2.16
N CYS A 299 10.21 -8.52 -2.81
CA CYS A 299 10.33 -9.03 -4.18
C CYS A 299 10.70 -7.96 -5.21
N LEU A 300 10.29 -6.72 -5.01
CA LEU A 300 10.62 -5.61 -5.91
C LEU A 300 12.03 -5.07 -5.71
N LEU A 301 12.55 -5.18 -4.50
CA LEU A 301 13.87 -4.67 -4.13
C LEU A 301 14.98 -5.71 -4.33
N TYR A 302 14.62 -6.99 -4.46
CA TYR A 302 15.53 -8.08 -4.77
C TYR A 302 15.47 -8.46 -6.24
N THR A 303 16.62 -8.39 -6.92
CA THR A 303 16.77 -8.79 -8.33
C THR A 303 16.98 -10.30 -8.53
N SER A 304 17.00 -11.09 -7.46
CA SER A 304 17.20 -12.52 -7.53
C SER A 304 15.85 -13.27 -7.61
N PRO A 305 15.67 -14.18 -8.59
CA PRO A 305 14.44 -14.97 -8.69
C PRO A 305 14.27 -15.84 -7.45
N SER A 306 13.03 -15.90 -6.95
CA SER A 306 12.66 -16.84 -5.90
C SER A 306 12.83 -18.29 -6.40
N PRO A 307 13.23 -19.27 -5.56
CA PRO A 307 13.26 -20.67 -5.93
C PRO A 307 11.91 -21.25 -6.41
N ARG A 308 10.83 -20.49 -6.30
CA ARG A 308 9.49 -20.85 -6.82
C ARG A 308 9.24 -20.38 -8.25
N ASP A 309 10.16 -19.60 -8.82
CA ASP A 309 10.06 -19.07 -10.19
C ASP A 309 10.92 -19.90 -11.17
N CYS A 310 11.50 -21.01 -10.68
CA CYS A 310 12.23 -22.03 -11.46
C CYS A 310 11.39 -23.27 -11.67
#